data_6ed1d423774fa8cc257e202a2caaccff
#
_entry.id   6ed1d423774fa8cc257e202a2caaccff
#
_cell.length_a   1.000
_cell.length_b   1.000
_cell.length_c   1.000
_cell.angle_alpha   90.00
_cell.angle_beta   90.00
_cell.angle_gamma   90.00
#
_symmetry.space_group_name_H-M   'P 1'
#
loop_
_entity.id
_entity.type
_entity.pdbx_description
1 polymer ?
#
loop_
_entity_poly.entity_id
_entity_poly.type
_entity_poly.pdbx_seq_one_letter_code
_entity_poly.pdbx_strand_id
1 'polypeptide(L)'
;IRKMGYDARAHIDGEYEVVCPLVARDANLGEIGRMGLLMTPNLGPRVRIAVVTTSMPLVPDIRKEDSSMIDFCTTCKKCAEVCPSNAIAFDDRKKLNGVLRWQINQEACFTYWTKTGTDCGRCISVCPYSHPSNKLHNVVRYGIKNSPLFRLMAVKMDDFFYGRKPKPL
;
A
#
# COMPACT_ATOMS: atom_id res chain seq x y z
N ILE A 1 -9.85 -15.70 -21.77
CA ILE A 1 -10.18 -14.52 -22.59
C ILE A 1 -9.84 -14.82 -24.05
N ARG A 2 -8.58 -15.14 -24.39
CA ARG A 2 -8.17 -15.44 -25.80
C ARG A 2 -8.95 -16.58 -26.43
N LYS A 3 -9.27 -17.64 -25.67
CA LYS A 3 -10.12 -18.74 -26.15
C LYS A 3 -11.58 -18.31 -26.48
N MET A 4 -12.00 -17.13 -25.99
CA MET A 4 -13.31 -16.52 -26.28
C MET A 4 -13.24 -15.55 -27.47
N GLY A 5 -12.10 -15.43 -28.14
CA GLY A 5 -11.92 -14.57 -29.32
C GLY A 5 -11.52 -13.12 -29.00
N TYR A 6 -11.18 -12.78 -27.76
CA TYR A 6 -10.76 -11.43 -27.38
C TYR A 6 -9.26 -11.37 -27.14
N ASP A 7 -8.66 -10.21 -27.44
CA ASP A 7 -7.27 -9.96 -27.06
C ASP A 7 -7.12 -9.89 -25.56
N ALA A 8 -5.97 -10.38 -25.07
CA ALA A 8 -5.63 -10.28 -23.67
C ALA A 8 -4.11 -10.27 -23.49
N ARG A 9 -3.63 -9.35 -22.63
CA ARG A 9 -2.23 -9.25 -22.23
C ARG A 9 -2.13 -9.25 -20.70
N ALA A 10 -1.29 -10.13 -20.18
CA ALA A 10 -0.94 -10.15 -18.77
C ALA A 10 0.20 -9.15 -18.51
N HIS A 11 0.06 -8.34 -17.46
CA HIS A 11 1.07 -7.45 -16.91
C HIS A 11 1.53 -8.04 -15.58
N ILE A 12 2.67 -8.69 -15.60
CA ILE A 12 3.29 -9.40 -14.48
C ILE A 12 4.70 -8.90 -14.27
N ASP A 13 5.34 -9.36 -13.23
CA ASP A 13 6.66 -8.90 -12.78
C ASP A 13 7.65 -8.68 -13.93
N GLY A 14 8.20 -7.49 -14.02
CA GLY A 14 9.16 -7.08 -15.05
C GLY A 14 8.54 -6.63 -16.39
N GLU A 15 7.27 -6.90 -16.69
CA GLU A 15 6.61 -6.56 -17.96
C GLU A 15 5.32 -5.75 -17.77
N TYR A 16 5.43 -4.61 -17.09
CA TYR A 16 4.29 -3.73 -16.88
C TYR A 16 4.18 -2.64 -17.95
N GLU A 17 3.04 -2.54 -18.61
CA GLU A 17 2.66 -1.37 -19.42
C GLU A 17 1.61 -0.50 -18.72
N VAL A 18 1.17 -0.92 -17.54
CA VAL A 18 0.19 -0.21 -16.71
C VAL A 18 0.72 -0.05 -15.29
N VAL A 19 0.27 1.00 -14.60
CA VAL A 19 0.60 1.21 -13.19
C VAL A 19 -0.32 0.35 -12.33
N CYS A 20 0.05 -0.91 -12.12
CA CYS A 20 -0.77 -1.93 -11.47
C CYS A 20 -1.41 -1.49 -10.14
N PRO A 21 -0.72 -0.78 -9.20
CA PRO A 21 -1.35 -0.30 -7.97
C PRO A 21 -2.52 0.66 -8.20
N LEU A 22 -2.46 1.52 -9.22
CA LEU A 22 -3.54 2.45 -9.52
C LEU A 22 -4.75 1.71 -10.11
N VAL A 23 -4.52 0.77 -11.02
CA VAL A 23 -5.59 -0.09 -11.57
C VAL A 23 -6.28 -0.88 -10.45
N ALA A 24 -5.50 -1.46 -9.55
CA ALA A 24 -6.03 -2.20 -8.40
C ALA A 24 -6.85 -1.31 -7.44
N ARG A 25 -6.40 -0.06 -7.20
CA ARG A 25 -7.16 0.93 -6.45
C ARG A 25 -8.51 1.23 -7.13
N ASP A 26 -8.49 1.46 -8.42
CA ASP A 26 -9.69 1.80 -9.18
C ASP A 26 -10.67 0.61 -9.27
N ALA A 27 -10.14 -0.62 -9.16
CA ALA A 27 -10.93 -1.85 -8.99
C ALA A 27 -11.37 -2.13 -7.53
N ASN A 28 -11.33 -1.15 -6.63
CA ASN A 28 -11.74 -1.26 -5.21
C ASN A 28 -10.97 -2.30 -4.38
N LEU A 29 -9.75 -2.66 -4.76
CA LEU A 29 -8.93 -3.61 -4.00
C LEU A 29 -8.23 -2.98 -2.80
N GLY A 30 -8.20 -1.65 -2.71
CA GLY A 30 -7.60 -0.91 -1.62
C GLY A 30 -7.25 0.53 -2.00
N GLU A 31 -6.45 1.18 -1.16
CA GLU A 31 -5.98 2.55 -1.37
C GLU A 31 -4.45 2.63 -1.46
N ILE A 32 -3.91 3.70 -2.03
CA ILE A 32 -2.45 3.89 -2.09
C ILE A 32 -1.97 4.56 -0.80
N GLY A 33 -1.22 3.80 -0.02
CA GLY A 33 -0.67 4.28 1.25
C GLY A 33 0.52 5.24 1.09
N ARG A 34 1.05 5.73 2.23
CA ARG A 34 2.21 6.64 2.29
C ARG A 34 3.45 6.08 1.58
N MET A 35 3.66 4.77 1.65
CA MET A 35 4.80 4.10 1.01
C MET A 35 4.65 3.88 -0.51
N GLY A 36 3.59 4.42 -1.12
CA GLY A 36 3.35 4.29 -2.57
C GLY A 36 2.83 2.92 -3.03
N LEU A 37 2.56 2.00 -2.12
CA LEU A 37 2.04 0.67 -2.41
C LEU A 37 0.52 0.61 -2.22
N LEU A 38 -0.12 -0.33 -2.92
CA LEU A 38 -1.52 -0.68 -2.66
C LEU A 38 -1.64 -1.24 -1.24
N MET A 39 -2.59 -0.70 -0.51
CA MET A 39 -2.95 -1.12 0.84
C MET A 39 -4.33 -1.77 0.78
N THR A 40 -4.38 -3.09 0.90
CA THR A 40 -5.65 -3.82 0.96
C THR A 40 -6.20 -3.86 2.39
N PRO A 41 -7.54 -3.96 2.57
CA PRO A 41 -8.14 -3.91 3.92
C PRO A 41 -7.66 -5.02 4.85
N ASN A 42 -7.41 -6.23 4.33
CA ASN A 42 -7.11 -7.41 5.14
C ASN A 42 -5.62 -7.76 5.21
N LEU A 43 -4.86 -7.47 4.16
CA LEU A 43 -3.46 -7.88 4.04
C LEU A 43 -2.50 -6.67 4.03
N GLY A 44 -3.05 -5.45 4.03
CA GLY A 44 -2.25 -4.24 3.93
C GLY A 44 -1.40 -4.24 2.64
N PRO A 45 -0.11 -3.88 2.73
CA PRO A 45 0.78 -3.84 1.57
C PRO A 45 1.37 -5.20 1.18
N ARG A 46 1.02 -6.28 1.89
CA ARG A 46 1.55 -7.64 1.65
C ARG A 46 0.80 -8.35 0.54
N VAL A 47 0.72 -7.73 -0.62
CA VAL A 47 0.06 -8.29 -1.81
C VAL A 47 0.97 -8.19 -3.02
N ARG A 48 0.86 -9.15 -3.93
CA ARG A 48 1.37 -9.06 -5.28
C ARG A 48 0.20 -8.81 -6.21
N ILE A 49 0.41 -7.96 -7.21
CA ILE A 49 -0.63 -7.51 -8.12
C ILE A 49 -0.23 -7.94 -9.52
N ALA A 50 -1.17 -8.53 -10.23
CA ALA A 50 -1.09 -8.73 -11.67
C ALA A 50 -2.34 -8.12 -12.31
N VAL A 51 -2.19 -7.59 -13.51
CA VAL A 51 -3.27 -6.97 -14.27
C VAL A 51 -3.38 -7.66 -15.63
N VAL A 52 -4.59 -7.83 -16.12
CA VAL A 52 -4.85 -8.28 -17.49
C VAL A 52 -5.59 -7.16 -18.22
N THR A 53 -5.01 -6.65 -19.29
CA THR A 53 -5.72 -5.79 -20.24
C THR A 53 -6.38 -6.64 -21.32
N THR A 54 -7.55 -6.24 -21.80
CA THR A 54 -8.32 -7.01 -22.77
C THR A 54 -9.21 -6.13 -23.61
N SER A 55 -9.52 -6.58 -24.84
CA SER A 55 -10.55 -6.00 -25.71
C SER A 55 -11.96 -6.51 -25.37
N MET A 56 -12.09 -7.46 -24.43
CA MET A 56 -13.38 -7.99 -24.01
C MET A 56 -14.22 -6.88 -23.35
N PRO A 57 -15.50 -6.69 -23.75
CA PRO A 57 -16.37 -5.73 -23.09
C PRO A 57 -16.61 -6.17 -21.63
N LEU A 58 -16.24 -5.33 -20.69
CA LEU A 58 -16.42 -5.54 -19.25
C LEU A 58 -17.28 -4.42 -18.68
N VAL A 59 -18.04 -4.74 -17.65
CA VAL A 59 -18.73 -3.73 -16.84
C VAL A 59 -17.75 -3.26 -15.76
N PRO A 60 -17.33 -1.99 -15.80
CA PRO A 60 -16.39 -1.49 -14.80
C PRO A 60 -17.07 -1.33 -13.44
N ASP A 61 -16.35 -1.62 -12.38
CA ASP A 61 -16.78 -1.30 -11.02
C ASP A 61 -16.78 0.22 -10.78
N ILE A 62 -17.73 0.68 -9.98
CA ILE A 62 -17.72 2.08 -9.50
C ILE A 62 -16.79 2.16 -8.30
N ARG A 63 -15.75 2.98 -8.40
CA ARG A 63 -14.80 3.19 -7.30
C ARG A 63 -15.50 3.77 -6.07
N LYS A 64 -15.26 3.14 -4.92
CA LYS A 64 -15.68 3.61 -3.59
C LYS A 64 -14.47 4.11 -2.85
N GLU A 65 -14.43 5.40 -2.54
CA GLU A 65 -13.34 5.98 -1.77
C GLU A 65 -13.47 5.60 -0.29
N ASP A 66 -12.41 5.04 0.29
CA ASP A 66 -12.28 4.81 1.73
C ASP A 66 -11.06 5.58 2.25
N SER A 67 -11.30 6.77 2.79
CA SER A 67 -10.24 7.63 3.33
C SER A 67 -9.62 7.09 4.62
N SER A 68 -10.26 6.16 5.31
CA SER A 68 -9.88 5.73 6.67
C SER A 68 -8.44 5.23 6.76
N MET A 69 -8.00 4.45 5.77
CA MET A 69 -6.63 3.94 5.68
C MET A 69 -5.63 5.05 5.37
N ILE A 70 -5.99 5.97 4.49
CA ILE A 70 -5.19 7.15 4.16
C ILE A 70 -4.99 8.03 5.39
N ASP A 71 -6.07 8.28 6.12
CA ASP A 71 -6.05 9.07 7.36
C ASP A 71 -5.19 8.39 8.44
N PHE A 72 -5.26 7.06 8.54
CA PHE A 72 -4.37 6.29 9.41
C PHE A 72 -2.90 6.47 8.99
N CYS A 73 -2.57 6.40 7.70
CA CYS A 73 -1.23 6.64 7.18
C CYS A 73 -0.71 8.05 7.49
N THR A 74 -1.59 9.06 7.52
CA THR A 74 -1.23 10.45 7.93
C THR A 74 -0.73 10.48 9.37
N THR A 75 -1.35 9.72 10.25
CA THR A 75 -1.01 9.65 11.68
C THR A 75 0.20 8.74 11.96
N CYS A 76 0.27 7.57 11.33
CA CYS A 76 1.19 6.48 11.69
C CYS A 76 2.66 6.78 11.36
N LYS A 77 3.00 7.12 10.14
CA LYS A 77 4.35 7.48 9.64
C LYS A 77 5.47 6.44 9.82
N LYS A 78 5.22 5.26 10.41
CA LYS A 78 6.25 4.24 10.71
C LYS A 78 7.10 3.86 9.50
N CYS A 79 6.48 3.70 8.33
CA CYS A 79 7.19 3.35 7.10
C CYS A 79 8.18 4.43 6.64
N ALA A 80 7.87 5.71 6.86
CA ALA A 80 8.78 6.81 6.55
C ALA A 80 9.95 6.87 7.55
N GLU A 81 9.69 6.65 8.84
CA GLU A 81 10.71 6.67 9.89
C GLU A 81 11.76 5.57 9.75
N VAL A 82 11.37 4.40 9.25
CA VAL A 82 12.29 3.26 9.10
C VAL A 82 12.92 3.15 7.72
N CYS A 83 12.59 4.04 6.81
CA CYS A 83 13.10 4.01 5.44
C CYS A 83 14.60 4.40 5.43
N PRO A 84 15.51 3.47 5.11
CA PRO A 84 16.94 3.72 5.21
C PRO A 84 17.46 4.67 4.12
N SER A 85 16.71 4.80 3.03
CA SER A 85 17.04 5.72 1.92
C SER A 85 16.25 7.04 1.98
N ASN A 86 15.43 7.26 3.03
CA ASN A 86 14.51 8.40 3.14
C ASN A 86 13.62 8.58 1.90
N ALA A 87 13.33 7.50 1.20
CA ALA A 87 12.53 7.53 -0.03
C ALA A 87 11.05 7.82 0.21
N ILE A 88 10.53 7.54 1.42
CA ILE A 88 9.13 7.71 1.77
C ILE A 88 8.95 9.06 2.47
N ALA A 89 8.09 9.91 1.91
CA ALA A 89 7.84 11.25 2.42
C ALA A 89 7.28 11.22 3.85
N PHE A 90 7.90 11.97 4.76
CA PHE A 90 7.43 12.17 6.13
C PHE A 90 6.30 13.21 6.22
N ASP A 91 6.32 14.16 5.29
CA ASP A 91 5.34 15.23 5.17
C ASP A 91 3.96 14.71 4.78
N ASP A 92 2.98 15.60 4.83
CA ASP A 92 1.64 15.33 4.37
C ASP A 92 1.56 15.23 2.83
N ARG A 93 0.42 14.72 2.36
CA ARG A 93 0.15 14.58 0.92
C ARG A 93 0.24 15.94 0.23
N LYS A 94 0.80 15.94 -0.97
CA LYS A 94 0.87 17.12 -1.84
C LYS A 94 0.04 16.90 -3.11
N LYS A 95 -0.50 17.96 -3.66
CA LYS A 95 -1.21 17.89 -4.94
C LYS A 95 -0.18 17.79 -6.07
N LEU A 96 -0.10 16.63 -6.69
CA LEU A 96 0.84 16.33 -7.78
C LEU A 96 0.02 15.91 -9.01
N ASN A 97 0.17 16.64 -10.10
CA ASN A 97 -0.59 16.43 -11.34
C ASN A 97 -2.11 16.31 -11.09
N GLY A 98 -2.65 17.20 -10.23
CA GLY A 98 -4.08 17.22 -9.89
C GLY A 98 -4.53 16.23 -8.81
N VAL A 99 -3.68 15.27 -8.41
CA VAL A 99 -4.01 14.21 -7.43
C VAL A 99 -3.33 14.48 -6.10
N LEU A 100 -4.09 14.42 -5.00
CA LEU A 100 -3.58 14.55 -3.63
C LEU A 100 -2.99 13.22 -3.17
N ARG A 101 -1.63 13.12 -3.11
CA ARG A 101 -0.93 11.88 -2.78
C ARG A 101 0.43 12.12 -2.11
N TRP A 102 0.96 11.11 -1.48
CA TRP A 102 2.39 11.05 -1.18
C TRP A 102 3.16 10.65 -2.43
N GLN A 103 4.33 11.23 -2.61
CA GLN A 103 5.27 10.84 -3.64
C GLN A 103 6.47 10.17 -2.99
N ILE A 104 6.72 8.93 -3.35
CA ILE A 104 7.95 8.23 -2.97
C ILE A 104 9.06 8.63 -3.96
N ASN A 105 10.28 8.78 -3.44
CA ASN A 105 11.47 8.89 -4.26
C ASN A 105 11.89 7.48 -4.72
N GLN A 106 11.39 7.08 -5.89
CA GLN A 106 11.62 5.73 -6.43
C GLN A 106 13.09 5.46 -6.72
N GLU A 107 13.84 6.46 -7.19
CA GLU A 107 15.26 6.34 -7.47
C GLU A 107 16.07 6.07 -6.19
N ALA A 108 15.83 6.82 -5.12
CA ALA A 108 16.49 6.59 -3.84
C ALA A 108 16.16 5.20 -3.27
N CYS A 109 14.91 4.74 -3.41
CA CYS A 109 14.50 3.41 -2.99
C CYS A 109 15.22 2.31 -3.80
N PHE A 110 15.21 2.43 -5.12
CA PHE A 110 15.84 1.45 -6.01
C PHE A 110 17.35 1.41 -5.84
N THR A 111 18.00 2.58 -5.74
CA THR A 111 19.45 2.67 -5.50
C THR A 111 19.84 1.98 -4.17
N TYR A 112 18.97 2.03 -3.16
CA TYR A 112 19.23 1.30 -1.92
C TYR A 112 19.17 -0.22 -2.13
N TRP A 113 18.25 -0.74 -2.96
CA TRP A 113 18.20 -2.17 -3.30
C TRP A 113 19.46 -2.64 -4.00
N THR A 114 19.99 -1.85 -4.93
CA THR A 114 21.26 -2.20 -5.61
C THR A 114 22.44 -2.28 -4.65
N LYS A 115 22.45 -1.45 -3.61
CA LYS A 115 23.50 -1.48 -2.57
C LYS A 115 23.37 -2.67 -1.62
N THR A 116 22.16 -3.12 -1.33
CA THR A 116 21.90 -4.25 -0.43
C THR A 116 21.83 -5.59 -1.14
N GLY A 117 21.75 -5.60 -2.46
CA GLY A 117 21.64 -6.80 -3.29
C GLY A 117 20.27 -7.48 -3.23
N THR A 118 19.27 -6.85 -2.57
CA THR A 118 17.91 -7.39 -2.45
C THR A 118 16.91 -6.26 -2.20
N ASP A 119 15.63 -6.57 -2.36
CA ASP A 119 14.54 -5.69 -1.93
C ASP A 119 14.57 -5.53 -0.40
N CYS A 120 14.35 -4.30 0.05
CA CYS A 120 14.50 -3.94 1.45
C CYS A 120 13.31 -4.37 2.33
N GLY A 121 12.07 -4.21 1.86
CA GLY A 121 10.83 -4.60 2.54
C GLY A 121 10.54 -3.98 3.92
N ARG A 122 11.43 -3.14 4.49
CA ARG A 122 11.30 -2.60 5.87
C ARG A 122 10.02 -1.79 6.09
N CYS A 123 9.59 -1.03 5.10
CA CYS A 123 8.33 -0.27 5.15
C CYS A 123 7.10 -1.18 5.23
N ILE A 124 7.14 -2.34 4.58
CA ILE A 124 6.08 -3.35 4.63
C ILE A 124 6.08 -4.05 6.00
N SER A 125 7.25 -4.41 6.51
CA SER A 125 7.37 -5.17 7.77
C SER A 125 6.88 -4.42 9.00
N VAL A 126 7.04 -3.08 9.06
CA VAL A 126 6.59 -2.26 10.19
C VAL A 126 5.15 -1.75 10.05
N CYS A 127 4.49 -2.02 8.94
CA CYS A 127 3.16 -1.49 8.71
C CYS A 127 2.12 -2.23 9.58
N PRO A 128 1.32 -1.51 10.41
CA PRO A 128 0.28 -2.15 11.23
C PRO A 128 -0.74 -2.95 10.42
N TYR A 129 -0.98 -2.56 9.17
CA TYR A 129 -1.83 -3.34 8.26
C TYR A 129 -1.16 -4.63 7.75
N SER A 130 0.15 -4.81 7.96
CA SER A 130 0.85 -6.06 7.62
C SER A 130 0.64 -7.18 8.64
N HIS A 131 -0.01 -6.92 9.77
CA HIS A 131 -0.32 -7.96 10.72
C HIS A 131 -1.31 -8.99 10.16
N PRO A 132 -1.33 -10.23 10.71
CA PRO A 132 -2.21 -11.28 10.22
C PRO A 132 -3.68 -10.88 10.22
N SER A 133 -4.46 -11.43 9.29
CA SER A 133 -5.91 -11.26 9.27
C SER A 133 -6.55 -12.26 10.23
N ASN A 134 -6.54 -11.94 11.52
CA ASN A 134 -7.23 -12.68 12.58
C ASN A 134 -8.26 -11.79 13.29
N LYS A 135 -9.06 -12.37 14.17
CA LYS A 135 -10.16 -11.65 14.85
C LYS A 135 -9.67 -10.39 15.58
N LEU A 136 -8.55 -10.48 16.30
CA LEU A 136 -8.00 -9.36 17.06
C LEU A 136 -7.58 -8.18 16.15
N HIS A 137 -6.77 -8.47 15.14
CA HIS A 137 -6.31 -7.41 14.21
C HIS A 137 -7.46 -6.86 13.37
N ASN A 138 -8.48 -7.67 13.06
CA ASN A 138 -9.65 -7.19 12.33
C ASN A 138 -10.50 -6.24 13.18
N VAL A 139 -10.61 -6.48 14.50
CA VAL A 139 -11.24 -5.52 15.43
C VAL A 139 -10.47 -4.21 15.45
N VAL A 140 -9.13 -4.27 15.48
CA VAL A 140 -8.29 -3.04 15.41
C VAL A 140 -8.51 -2.30 14.09
N ARG A 141 -8.52 -2.99 12.96
CA ARG A 141 -8.80 -2.39 11.63
C ARG A 141 -10.19 -1.75 11.58
N TYR A 142 -11.19 -2.43 12.16
CA TYR A 142 -12.54 -1.88 12.27
C TYR A 142 -12.56 -0.59 13.11
N GLY A 143 -11.86 -0.55 14.24
CA GLY A 143 -11.71 0.63 15.06
C GLY A 143 -11.01 1.78 14.33
N ILE A 144 -9.93 1.50 13.59
CA ILE A 144 -9.23 2.47 12.73
C ILE A 144 -10.18 3.08 11.69
N LYS A 145 -11.03 2.24 11.07
CA LYS A 145 -11.98 2.68 10.06
C LYS A 145 -13.00 3.67 10.62
N ASN A 146 -13.51 3.42 11.80
CA ASN A 146 -14.68 4.11 12.33
C ASN A 146 -14.36 5.26 13.31
N SER A 147 -13.12 5.38 13.81
CA SER A 147 -12.79 6.38 14.84
C SER A 147 -11.42 7.03 14.62
N PRO A 148 -11.38 8.37 14.44
CA PRO A 148 -10.12 9.11 14.39
C PRO A 148 -9.28 8.96 15.67
N LEU A 149 -9.93 8.99 16.84
CA LEU A 149 -9.24 8.80 18.13
C LEU A 149 -8.63 7.42 18.23
N PHE A 150 -9.34 6.39 17.75
CA PHE A 150 -8.83 5.03 17.75
C PHE A 150 -7.60 4.88 16.84
N ARG A 151 -7.45 5.66 15.77
CA ARG A 151 -6.27 5.67 14.91
C ARG A 151 -4.99 6.00 15.69
N LEU A 152 -5.06 7.02 16.57
CA LEU A 152 -3.94 7.38 17.46
C LEU A 152 -3.62 6.27 18.46
N MET A 153 -4.64 5.69 19.07
CA MET A 153 -4.47 4.56 19.99
C MET A 153 -3.87 3.34 19.29
N ALA A 154 -4.35 3.01 18.10
CA ALA A 154 -3.87 1.86 17.33
C ALA A 154 -2.38 1.98 17.00
N VAL A 155 -1.87 3.17 16.67
CA VAL A 155 -0.42 3.38 16.45
C VAL A 155 0.36 3.11 17.74
N LYS A 156 -0.08 3.64 18.89
CA LYS A 156 0.58 3.43 20.19
C LYS A 156 0.54 1.97 20.63
N MET A 157 -0.59 1.30 20.44
CA MET A 157 -0.73 -0.13 20.72
C MET A 157 0.22 -0.95 19.85
N ASP A 158 0.29 -0.64 18.56
CA ASP A 158 1.17 -1.31 17.63
C ASP A 158 2.65 -1.11 18.02
N ASP A 159 3.04 0.10 18.41
CA ASP A 159 4.38 0.39 18.91
C ASP A 159 4.72 -0.38 20.18
N PHE A 160 3.76 -0.56 21.08
CA PHE A 160 3.94 -1.29 22.33
C PHE A 160 4.10 -2.80 22.09
N PHE A 161 3.26 -3.42 21.25
CA PHE A 161 3.28 -4.87 21.06
C PHE A 161 4.31 -5.35 20.04
N TYR A 162 4.55 -4.56 18.99
CA TYR A 162 5.37 -4.96 17.82
C TYR A 162 6.65 -4.12 17.67
N GLY A 163 6.71 -3.00 18.38
CA GLY A 163 7.82 -2.06 18.27
C GLY A 163 7.69 -1.08 17.11
N ARG A 164 8.45 0.00 17.19
CA ARG A 164 8.45 1.07 16.19
C ARG A 164 9.36 0.77 14.99
N LYS A 165 10.40 -0.02 15.22
CA LYS A 165 11.40 -0.38 14.20
C LYS A 165 11.30 -1.88 13.88
N PRO A 166 11.66 -2.30 12.66
CA PRO A 166 11.69 -3.72 12.34
C PRO A 166 12.75 -4.40 13.21
N LYS A 167 12.42 -5.59 13.71
CA LYS A 167 13.40 -6.42 14.42
C LYS A 167 14.47 -6.86 13.40
N PRO A 168 15.75 -6.87 13.75
CA PRO A 168 16.78 -7.50 12.92
C PRO A 168 16.43 -8.98 12.78
N LEU A 169 16.66 -9.51 11.58
CA LEU A 169 16.58 -10.96 11.32
C LEU A 169 17.77 -11.65 11.95
#